data_27668dd03e904eb89ecce6c5628a7598
#
_entry.id   27668dd03e904eb89ecce6c5628a7598
#
_cell.length_a   1.000
_cell.length_b   1.000
_cell.length_c   1.000
_cell.angle_alpha   90.00
_cell.angle_beta   90.00
_cell.angle_gamma   90.00
#
_symmetry.space_group_name_H-M   'P 1'
#
loop_
_entity.id
_entity.type
_entity.pdbx_description
1 polymer ?
#
loop_
_entity_poly.entity_id
_entity_poly.type
_entity_poly.pdbx_seq_one_letter_code
_entity_poly.pdbx_strand_id
1 'polypeptide(L)'
;MPQRSLAQRYVDEGLRHDAHPLIQFLDGPSGRRASLAGRGLDVWEVIATVRDNSGSIARAADYLQVPVGLVEAAVAYYGEYKEEIDTEIGFNEAEYERGMAAAAAGEQALRG
;
A
#
# COMPACT_ATOMS: atom_id res chain seq x y z
N MET A 1 -2.97 2.91 -24.60
CA MET A 1 -2.45 1.62 -24.11
C MET A 1 -3.58 0.60 -24.06
N PRO A 2 -3.39 -0.56 -24.66
CA PRO A 2 -4.39 -1.60 -24.49
C PRO A 2 -4.41 -2.06 -23.03
N GLN A 3 -5.59 -2.26 -22.50
CA GLN A 3 -5.73 -2.82 -21.17
C GLN A 3 -5.39 -4.30 -21.20
N ARG A 4 -4.78 -4.79 -20.11
CA ARG A 4 -4.55 -6.22 -19.97
C ARG A 4 -5.89 -6.95 -19.93
N SER A 5 -5.94 -8.12 -20.55
CA SER A 5 -7.08 -9.00 -20.40
C SER A 5 -7.14 -9.50 -18.96
N LEU A 6 -8.34 -9.94 -18.52
CA LEU A 6 -8.53 -10.52 -17.18
C LEU A 6 -7.62 -11.75 -16.97
N ALA A 7 -7.49 -12.59 -18.02
CA ALA A 7 -6.63 -13.77 -17.96
C ALA A 7 -5.15 -13.39 -17.74
N GLN A 8 -4.65 -12.37 -18.44
CA GLN A 8 -3.28 -11.88 -18.28
C GLN A 8 -3.06 -11.34 -16.87
N ARG A 9 -4.05 -10.65 -16.31
CA ARG A 9 -3.98 -10.13 -14.94
C ARG A 9 -3.85 -11.27 -13.93
N TYR A 10 -4.65 -12.31 -14.04
CA TYR A 10 -4.60 -13.44 -13.12
C TYR A 10 -3.29 -14.23 -13.24
N VAL A 11 -2.75 -14.37 -14.45
CA VAL A 11 -1.46 -15.02 -14.64
C VAL A 11 -0.35 -14.20 -13.98
N ASP A 12 -0.34 -12.88 -14.20
CA ASP A 12 0.64 -11.98 -13.60
C ASP A 12 0.58 -12.02 -12.06
N GLU A 13 -0.62 -11.94 -11.48
CA GLU A 13 -0.81 -12.01 -10.02
C GLU A 13 -0.38 -13.37 -9.47
N GLY A 14 -0.66 -14.46 -10.18
CA GLY A 14 -0.22 -15.80 -9.79
C GLY A 14 1.29 -15.92 -9.73
N LEU A 15 1.99 -15.38 -10.73
CA LEU A 15 3.44 -15.36 -10.76
C LEU A 15 4.02 -14.50 -9.63
N ARG A 16 3.43 -13.36 -9.36
CA ARG A 16 3.84 -12.49 -8.25
C ARG A 16 3.62 -13.18 -6.90
N HIS A 17 2.50 -13.87 -6.75
CA HIS A 17 2.20 -14.62 -5.52
C HIS A 17 3.19 -15.76 -5.30
N ASP A 18 3.59 -16.45 -6.37
CA ASP A 18 4.59 -17.52 -6.27
C ASP A 18 5.94 -16.99 -5.79
N ALA A 19 6.34 -15.79 -6.25
CA ALA A 19 7.58 -15.14 -5.82
C ALA A 19 7.44 -14.47 -4.45
N HIS A 20 6.22 -14.03 -4.10
CA HIS A 20 5.92 -13.30 -2.86
C HIS A 20 4.69 -13.92 -2.18
N PRO A 21 4.83 -15.09 -1.53
CA PRO A 21 3.67 -15.84 -1.03
C PRO A 21 2.87 -15.14 0.08
N LEU A 22 3.46 -14.17 0.76
CA LEU A 22 2.77 -13.39 1.80
C LEU A 22 2.02 -12.18 1.25
N ILE A 23 2.09 -11.95 -0.06
CA ILE A 23 1.39 -10.86 -0.73
C ILE A 23 0.15 -11.41 -1.43
N GLN A 24 -0.99 -10.78 -1.19
CA GLN A 24 -2.24 -11.05 -1.88
C GLN A 24 -2.69 -9.83 -2.66
N PHE A 25 -3.60 -10.01 -3.59
CA PHE A 25 -4.13 -8.91 -4.41
C PHE A 25 -5.61 -8.75 -4.13
N LEU A 26 -6.02 -7.52 -3.81
CA LEU A 26 -7.39 -7.19 -3.45
C LEU A 26 -7.92 -6.10 -4.36
N ASP A 27 -9.23 -6.11 -4.62
CA ASP A 27 -9.88 -5.02 -5.33
C ASP A 27 -10.01 -3.81 -4.41
N GLY A 28 -9.84 -2.63 -4.98
CA GLY A 28 -10.00 -1.37 -4.27
C GLY A 28 -10.54 -0.29 -5.19
N PRO A 29 -10.86 0.90 -4.65
CA PRO A 29 -11.44 2.01 -5.43
C PRO A 29 -10.56 2.43 -6.61
N SER A 30 -9.26 2.28 -6.51
CA SER A 30 -8.30 2.64 -7.57
C SER A 30 -7.80 1.43 -8.35
N GLY A 31 -8.43 0.26 -8.21
CA GLY A 31 -8.07 -0.98 -8.89
C GLY A 31 -7.48 -2.03 -7.97
N ARG A 32 -6.76 -2.99 -8.54
CA ARG A 32 -6.11 -4.06 -7.77
C ARG A 32 -4.94 -3.51 -6.98
N ARG A 33 -4.80 -3.95 -5.74
CA ARG A 33 -3.70 -3.52 -4.87
C ARG A 33 -3.05 -4.71 -4.17
N ALA A 34 -1.74 -4.59 -3.93
CA ALA A 34 -0.98 -5.57 -3.17
C ALA A 34 -1.17 -5.34 -1.67
N SER A 35 -1.40 -6.42 -0.93
CA SER A 35 -1.68 -6.38 0.49
C SER A 35 -0.99 -7.54 1.20
N LEU A 36 -0.72 -7.39 2.50
CA LEU A 36 -0.20 -8.49 3.32
C LEU A 36 -1.32 -9.47 3.63
N ALA A 37 -1.08 -10.75 3.36
CA ALA A 37 -2.06 -11.80 3.58
C ALA A 37 -2.52 -11.84 5.05
N GLY A 38 -3.83 -11.73 5.27
CA GLY A 38 -4.45 -11.88 6.57
C GLY A 38 -4.25 -10.74 7.55
N ARG A 39 -3.71 -9.60 7.14
CA ARG A 39 -3.40 -8.49 8.06
C ARG A 39 -4.19 -7.22 7.82
N GLY A 40 -4.88 -7.10 6.69
CA GLY A 40 -5.60 -5.87 6.36
C GLY A 40 -4.69 -4.66 6.12
N LEU A 41 -3.40 -4.90 5.84
CA LEU A 41 -2.41 -3.87 5.57
C LEU A 41 -1.97 -3.96 4.12
N ASP A 42 -2.06 -2.86 3.39
CA ASP A 42 -1.55 -2.78 2.03
C ASP A 42 -0.03 -2.60 2.05
N VAL A 43 0.64 -3.09 1.01
CA VAL A 43 2.10 -2.95 0.91
C VAL A 43 2.52 -1.48 0.96
N TRP A 44 1.79 -0.57 0.29
CA TRP A 44 2.13 0.86 0.31
C TRP A 44 2.12 1.44 1.73
N GLU A 45 1.18 1.00 2.59
CA GLU A 45 1.12 1.45 3.99
C GLU A 45 2.36 1.02 4.77
N VAL A 46 2.78 -0.21 4.56
CA VAL A 46 3.98 -0.75 5.22
C VAL A 46 5.22 0.02 4.77
N ILE A 47 5.37 0.26 3.47
CA ILE A 47 6.52 0.99 2.94
C ILE A 47 6.54 2.44 3.42
N ALA A 48 5.39 3.12 3.42
CA ALA A 48 5.29 4.47 3.97
C ALA A 48 5.72 4.51 5.43
N THR A 49 5.30 3.52 6.22
CA THR A 49 5.69 3.41 7.64
C THR A 49 7.20 3.18 7.80
N VAL A 50 7.80 2.34 6.96
CA VAL A 50 9.25 2.13 6.97
C VAL A 50 9.98 3.45 6.68
N ARG A 51 9.52 4.21 5.68
CA ARG A 51 10.10 5.53 5.37
C ARG A 51 9.97 6.51 6.54
N ASP A 52 8.80 6.54 7.18
CA ASP A 52 8.56 7.42 8.33
C ASP A 52 9.42 7.06 9.54
N ASN A 53 9.93 5.85 9.57
CA ASN A 53 10.84 5.36 10.60
C ASN A 53 12.30 5.30 10.12
N SER A 54 12.66 6.19 9.21
CA SER A 54 14.05 6.35 8.71
C SER A 54 14.60 5.08 8.06
N GLY A 55 13.73 4.29 7.43
CA GLY A 55 14.10 3.04 6.77
C GLY A 55 14.23 1.85 7.72
N SER A 56 13.84 1.99 8.97
CA SER A 56 13.94 0.90 9.95
C SER A 56 12.77 -0.08 9.83
N ILE A 57 13.06 -1.29 9.37
CA ILE A 57 12.09 -2.38 9.30
C ILE A 57 11.61 -2.75 10.71
N ALA A 58 12.52 -2.83 11.67
CA ALA A 58 12.18 -3.19 13.05
C ALA A 58 11.22 -2.19 13.70
N ARG A 59 11.47 -0.89 13.50
CA ARG A 59 10.59 0.16 14.06
C ARG A 59 9.23 0.15 13.38
N ALA A 60 9.19 -0.06 12.06
CA ALA A 60 7.93 -0.15 11.33
C ALA A 60 7.09 -1.34 11.83
N ALA A 61 7.72 -2.49 12.01
CA ALA A 61 7.05 -3.68 12.54
C ALA A 61 6.47 -3.44 13.93
N ASP A 62 7.22 -2.78 14.80
CA ASP A 62 6.76 -2.42 16.14
C ASP A 62 5.57 -1.44 16.07
N TYR A 63 5.67 -0.40 15.26
CA TYR A 63 4.60 0.57 15.07
C TYR A 63 3.32 -0.08 14.55
N LEU A 64 3.44 -0.97 13.56
CA LEU A 64 2.30 -1.65 12.93
C LEU A 64 1.81 -2.84 13.75
N GLN A 65 2.54 -3.25 14.78
CA GLN A 65 2.22 -4.42 15.62
C GLN A 65 2.13 -5.69 14.78
N VAL A 66 3.12 -5.90 13.92
CA VAL A 66 3.23 -7.10 13.08
C VAL A 66 4.62 -7.71 13.21
N PRO A 67 4.77 -9.01 12.93
CA PRO A 67 6.10 -9.63 12.90
C PRO A 67 7.01 -8.97 11.86
N VAL A 68 8.29 -8.86 12.17
CA VAL A 68 9.32 -8.30 11.29
C VAL A 68 9.30 -8.97 9.91
N GLY A 69 9.10 -10.29 9.87
CA GLY A 69 9.05 -11.04 8.61
C GLY A 69 7.99 -10.56 7.63
N LEU A 70 6.87 -10.02 8.13
CA LEU A 70 5.83 -9.45 7.25
C LEU A 70 6.28 -8.13 6.64
N VAL A 71 6.98 -7.29 7.41
CA VAL A 71 7.54 -6.05 6.88
C VAL A 71 8.63 -6.36 5.85
N GLU A 72 9.47 -7.34 6.13
CA GLU A 72 10.49 -7.80 5.18
C GLU A 72 9.86 -8.30 3.87
N ALA A 73 8.73 -9.02 3.96
CA ALA A 73 8.00 -9.47 2.76
C ALA A 73 7.50 -8.30 1.92
N ALA A 74 6.97 -7.26 2.57
CA ALA A 74 6.53 -6.05 1.87
C ALA A 74 7.72 -5.33 1.21
N VAL A 75 8.85 -5.24 1.90
CA VAL A 75 10.06 -4.60 1.36
C VAL A 75 10.59 -5.39 0.16
N ALA A 76 10.58 -6.71 0.21
CA ALA A 76 10.99 -7.55 -0.92
C ALA A 76 10.10 -7.31 -2.15
N TYR A 77 8.78 -7.25 -1.96
CA TYR A 77 7.84 -6.94 -3.02
C TYR A 77 8.11 -5.54 -3.59
N TYR A 78 8.29 -4.57 -2.72
CA TYR A 78 8.59 -3.19 -3.09
C TYR A 78 9.83 -3.10 -3.98
N GLY A 79 10.86 -3.89 -3.68
CA GLY A 79 12.10 -3.90 -4.48
C GLY A 79 11.87 -4.25 -5.93
N GLU A 80 10.88 -5.11 -6.23
CA GLU A 80 10.53 -5.48 -7.61
C GLU A 80 9.51 -4.55 -8.24
N TYR A 81 8.61 -3.98 -7.45
CA TYR A 81 7.47 -3.20 -7.95
C TYR A 81 7.45 -1.78 -7.38
N LYS A 82 8.64 -1.17 -7.31
CA LYS A 82 8.84 0.13 -6.69
C LYS A 82 7.92 1.22 -7.23
N GLU A 83 7.83 1.34 -8.55
CA GLU A 83 7.02 2.40 -9.17
C GLU A 83 5.54 2.25 -8.88
N GLU A 84 5.05 1.02 -8.90
CA GLU A 84 3.66 0.70 -8.56
C GLU A 84 3.33 1.17 -7.14
N ILE A 85 4.17 0.82 -6.19
CA ILE A 85 3.96 1.16 -4.78
C ILE A 85 4.16 2.65 -4.53
N ASP A 86 5.16 3.26 -5.15
CA ASP A 86 5.38 4.71 -5.03
C ASP A 86 4.17 5.51 -5.56
N THR A 87 3.54 5.03 -6.64
CA THR A 87 2.34 5.64 -7.19
C THR A 87 1.17 5.55 -6.20
N GLU A 88 1.01 4.39 -5.57
CA GLU A 88 -0.04 4.20 -4.54
C GLU A 88 0.19 5.10 -3.33
N ILE A 89 1.44 5.24 -2.87
CA ILE A 89 1.77 6.13 -1.77
C ILE A 89 1.40 7.56 -2.13
N GLY A 90 1.79 8.03 -3.30
CA GLY A 90 1.48 9.40 -3.75
C GLY A 90 -0.01 9.65 -3.85
N PHE A 91 -0.77 8.69 -4.39
CA PHE A 91 -2.22 8.79 -4.48
C PHE A 91 -2.86 8.91 -3.09
N ASN A 92 -2.44 8.07 -2.15
CA ASN A 92 -3.02 8.05 -0.81
C ASN A 92 -2.63 9.28 0.02
N GLU A 93 -1.43 9.81 -0.15
CA GLU A 93 -1.03 11.07 0.46
C GLU A 93 -1.89 12.23 -0.05
N ALA A 94 -2.13 12.30 -1.35
CA ALA A 94 -2.98 13.33 -1.95
C ALA A 94 -4.43 13.23 -1.45
N GLU A 95 -4.96 12.01 -1.31
CA GLU A 95 -6.29 11.78 -0.75
C GLU A 95 -6.37 12.24 0.71
N TYR A 96 -5.35 11.95 1.50
CA TYR A 96 -5.28 12.39 2.89
C TYR A 96 -5.29 13.92 2.99
N GLU A 97 -4.50 14.60 2.18
CA GLU A 97 -4.44 16.06 2.16
C GLU A 97 -5.78 16.68 1.76
N ARG A 98 -6.45 16.11 0.76
CA ARG A 98 -7.79 16.55 0.36
C ARG A 98 -8.80 16.38 1.49
N GLY A 99 -8.74 15.26 2.21
CA GLY A 99 -9.60 15.01 3.36
C GLY A 99 -9.37 16.01 4.48
N MET A 100 -8.12 16.35 4.77
CA MET A 100 -7.77 17.33 5.78
C MET A 100 -8.27 18.74 5.40
N ALA A 101 -8.11 19.12 4.12
CA ALA A 101 -8.60 20.41 3.64
C ALA A 101 -10.12 20.49 3.70
N ALA A 102 -10.82 19.42 3.34
CA ALA A 102 -12.28 19.36 3.41
C ALA A 102 -12.77 19.44 4.86
N ALA A 103 -12.09 18.76 5.79
CA ALA A 103 -12.43 18.83 7.22
C ALA A 103 -12.23 20.25 7.78
N ALA A 104 -11.13 20.91 7.40
CA ALA A 104 -10.85 22.27 7.81
C ALA A 104 -11.94 23.24 7.31
N ALA A 105 -12.36 23.08 6.05
CA ALA A 105 -13.45 23.88 5.47
C ALA A 105 -14.78 23.64 6.21
N GLY A 106 -15.06 22.38 6.58
CA GLY A 106 -16.24 22.02 7.35
C GLY A 106 -16.23 22.65 8.74
N GLU A 107 -15.10 22.65 9.42
CA GLU A 107 -14.95 23.31 10.72
C GLU A 107 -15.19 24.80 10.63
N GLN A 108 -14.68 25.45 9.58
CA GLN A 108 -14.93 26.87 9.32
C GLN A 108 -16.43 27.14 9.14
N ALA A 109 -17.12 26.31 8.36
CA ALA A 109 -18.56 26.42 8.14
C ALA A 109 -19.34 26.26 9.43
N LEU A 110 -18.92 25.36 10.33
CA LEU A 110 -19.58 25.16 11.63
C LEU A 110 -19.42 26.36 12.57
N ARG A 111 -18.35 27.13 12.44
CA ARG A 111 -18.09 28.32 13.25
C ARG A 111 -18.82 29.55 12.76
N GLY A 112 -19.11 29.59 11.48
CA GLY A 112 -19.77 30.72 10.84
C GLY A 112 -21.25 30.67 10.97
#